data_cda6fca29b28e2913503ae04576a4312
#
_entry.id   cda6fca29b28e2913503ae04576a4312
#
_cell.length_a   1.000
_cell.length_b   1.000
_cell.length_c   1.000
_cell.angle_alpha   90.00
_cell.angle_beta   90.00
_cell.angle_gamma   90.00
#
_symmetry.space_group_name_H-M   'P 1'
#
loop_
_entity.id
_entity.type
_entity.pdbx_description
1 polymer ?
#
loop_
_entity_poly.entity_id
_entity_poly.type
_entity_poly.pdbx_seq_one_letter_code
_entity_poly.pdbx_strand_id
1 'polypeptide(L)'
;MKRLVVLAASILLCTLAQAQGADDSGASAGITIIPRVDFNPVFYDGKYEEATLGNSSLYSLFEGNITDKLSFSVCNHWLSTEPRYLYKNTWRADEVNWCDWAYLEYAPGNFILTAGKQVITFGGYELEEYDYDVHLDMMSSLFNNFQCYQMGFKAGWMNSAENTGLFLQATSSPYGEKPFDAMVYSAQYQGYYGPVSLLYSANLMKNWDGENVFMFTLGNQVELGDWTLQADFTNKVGSPDFILRDGVTVFGTAKFNPSDHWEFIGRAGFEHTHNANLDNGIFGVAAHWFPLKNSRNLRIHFAGAHQHYLKMNSLTIGAMYYLNIPRKR
;
A
#
# COMPACT_ATOMS: atom_id res chain seq x y z
N MET A 1 14.39 14.88 -19.25
CA MET A 1 13.28 15.84 -19.46
C MET A 1 12.01 15.49 -18.67
N LYS A 2 11.47 14.24 -18.75
CA LYS A 2 10.24 13.84 -18.01
C LYS A 2 10.35 13.98 -16.48
N ARG A 3 11.53 13.72 -15.87
CA ARG A 3 11.78 13.88 -14.41
C ARG A 3 11.64 15.32 -13.92
N LEU A 4 12.06 16.28 -14.74
CA LEU A 4 11.91 17.71 -14.44
C LEU A 4 10.43 18.16 -14.48
N VAL A 5 9.61 17.49 -15.32
CA VAL A 5 8.19 17.85 -15.47
C VAL A 5 7.38 17.40 -14.24
N VAL A 6 7.65 16.22 -13.67
CA VAL A 6 6.97 15.76 -12.45
C VAL A 6 7.40 16.61 -11.25
N LEU A 7 8.70 16.87 -11.10
CA LEU A 7 9.21 17.78 -10.06
C LEU A 7 8.65 19.19 -10.24
N ALA A 8 8.61 19.70 -11.48
CA ALA A 8 8.03 21.00 -11.80
C ALA A 8 6.51 21.04 -11.56
N ALA A 9 5.78 19.96 -11.87
CA ALA A 9 4.35 19.87 -11.59
C ALA A 9 4.07 19.81 -10.08
N SER A 10 4.86 19.05 -9.33
CA SER A 10 4.75 18.99 -7.86
C SER A 10 5.11 20.35 -7.23
N ILE A 11 6.17 21.01 -7.70
CA ILE A 11 6.55 22.37 -7.27
C ILE A 11 5.50 23.41 -7.72
N LEU A 12 4.93 23.26 -8.92
CA LEU A 12 3.90 24.17 -9.44
C LEU A 12 2.59 24.03 -8.64
N LEU A 13 2.19 22.80 -8.27
CA LEU A 13 1.06 22.57 -7.36
C LEU A 13 1.31 23.19 -5.98
N CYS A 14 2.52 23.04 -5.44
CA CYS A 14 2.91 23.68 -4.18
C CYS A 14 2.95 25.22 -4.30
N THR A 15 3.41 25.79 -5.44
CA THR A 15 3.45 27.24 -5.66
C THR A 15 2.07 27.81 -5.96
N LEU A 16 1.19 27.09 -6.66
CA LEU A 16 -0.21 27.52 -6.86
C LEU A 16 -0.99 27.51 -5.54
N ALA A 17 -0.73 26.54 -4.67
CA ALA A 17 -1.25 26.56 -3.29
C ALA A 17 -0.67 27.72 -2.44
N GLN A 18 0.52 28.24 -2.79
CA GLN A 18 1.13 29.39 -2.14
C GLN A 18 0.62 30.76 -2.70
N ALA A 19 0.21 30.81 -3.96
CA ALA A 19 -0.20 32.03 -4.63
C ALA A 19 -1.63 32.48 -4.32
N GLN A 20 -2.48 31.59 -3.80
CA GLN A 20 -3.77 31.99 -3.27
C GLN A 20 -3.53 32.62 -1.89
N GLY A 21 -3.61 33.94 -1.85
CA GLY A 21 -3.39 34.76 -0.66
C GLY A 21 -4.20 34.27 0.54
N ALA A 22 -3.72 34.61 1.71
CA ALA A 22 -4.23 34.24 3.03
C ALA A 22 -5.64 34.78 3.30
N ASP A 23 -6.60 34.37 2.52
CA ASP A 23 -8.02 34.45 2.85
C ASP A 23 -8.46 33.08 3.42
N ASP A 24 -9.47 33.08 4.26
CA ASP A 24 -10.07 31.97 5.05
C ASP A 24 -10.47 30.70 4.24
N SER A 25 -9.70 30.35 3.20
CA SER A 25 -10.05 29.30 2.23
C SER A 25 -9.77 27.88 2.69
N GLY A 26 -9.35 27.65 3.94
CA GLY A 26 -9.03 26.30 4.44
C GLY A 26 -7.84 25.62 3.72
N ALA A 27 -7.14 26.30 2.81
CA ALA A 27 -6.05 25.74 2.03
C ALA A 27 -4.85 25.36 2.90
N SER A 28 -4.39 24.11 2.80
CA SER A 28 -3.21 23.63 3.50
C SER A 28 -2.42 22.69 2.61
N ALA A 29 -1.10 22.63 2.82
CA ALA A 29 -0.25 21.64 2.15
C ALA A 29 0.90 21.25 3.06
N GLY A 30 1.33 20.00 2.97
CA GLY A 30 2.47 19.45 3.68
C GLY A 30 3.35 18.61 2.76
N ILE A 31 4.59 18.44 3.16
CA ILE A 31 5.54 17.56 2.49
C ILE A 31 6.09 16.62 3.56
N THR A 32 6.03 15.33 3.30
CA THR A 32 6.71 14.32 4.11
C THR A 32 7.76 13.64 3.24
N ILE A 33 9.01 13.61 3.70
CA ILE A 33 10.10 12.88 3.05
C ILE A 33 10.42 11.65 3.91
N ILE A 34 10.50 10.48 3.28
CA ILE A 34 10.67 9.21 3.96
C ILE A 34 11.91 8.50 3.42
N PRO A 35 13.12 8.77 3.96
CA PRO A 35 14.29 7.95 3.72
C PRO A 35 14.22 6.68 4.56
N ARG A 36 14.54 5.55 3.94
CA ARG A 36 14.71 4.24 4.59
C ARG A 36 16.01 3.60 4.14
N VAL A 37 16.76 3.04 5.08
CA VAL A 37 17.99 2.28 4.81
C VAL A 37 17.89 0.97 5.55
N ASP A 38 18.03 -0.13 4.81
CA ASP A 38 18.01 -1.50 5.31
C ASP A 38 19.31 -2.21 4.97
N PHE A 39 19.68 -3.16 5.81
CA PHE A 39 20.63 -4.21 5.56
C PHE A 39 19.90 -5.55 5.73
N ASN A 40 19.91 -6.39 4.68
CA ASN A 40 19.09 -7.59 4.62
C ASN A 40 19.91 -8.79 4.15
N PRO A 41 20.55 -9.57 5.06
CA PRO A 41 21.14 -10.85 4.75
C PRO A 41 20.08 -11.92 4.49
N VAL A 42 20.28 -12.68 3.41
CA VAL A 42 19.37 -13.72 2.92
C VAL A 42 20.07 -15.08 2.91
N PHE A 43 19.33 -16.10 3.31
CA PHE A 43 19.79 -17.49 3.41
C PHE A 43 18.80 -18.40 2.66
N TYR A 44 19.31 -19.26 1.78
CA TYR A 44 18.54 -20.33 1.14
C TYR A 44 19.02 -21.71 1.62
N ASP A 45 18.07 -22.60 1.94
CA ASP A 45 18.37 -23.91 2.52
C ASP A 45 19.34 -23.84 3.73
N GLY A 46 19.23 -22.78 4.54
CA GLY A 46 20.09 -22.54 5.70
C GLY A 46 21.51 -22.07 5.37
N LYS A 47 21.85 -21.83 4.11
CA LYS A 47 23.15 -21.30 3.66
C LYS A 47 23.02 -19.81 3.36
N TYR A 48 24.01 -19.04 3.82
CA TYR A 48 24.13 -17.64 3.44
C TYR A 48 24.32 -17.54 1.91
N GLU A 49 23.49 -16.71 1.28
CA GLU A 49 23.56 -16.46 -0.16
C GLU A 49 24.13 -15.07 -0.42
N GLU A 50 23.49 -14.04 0.10
CA GLU A 50 23.87 -12.67 -0.13
C GLU A 50 23.38 -11.73 0.99
N ALA A 51 23.89 -10.51 1.01
CA ALA A 51 23.31 -9.40 1.75
C ALA A 51 22.89 -8.31 0.78
N THR A 52 21.63 -7.90 0.89
CA THR A 52 21.04 -6.85 0.06
C THR A 52 20.79 -5.59 0.87
N LEU A 53 20.39 -4.53 0.20
CA LEU A 53 19.92 -3.31 0.86
C LEU A 53 18.42 -3.38 1.22
N GLY A 54 17.81 -4.57 1.10
CA GLY A 54 16.43 -4.81 1.48
C GLY A 54 15.45 -3.82 0.83
N ASN A 55 14.56 -3.23 1.63
CA ASN A 55 13.60 -2.23 1.19
C ASN A 55 14.12 -0.78 1.36
N SER A 56 15.44 -0.56 1.16
CA SER A 56 16.00 0.79 1.18
C SER A 56 15.38 1.66 0.09
N SER A 57 14.88 2.83 0.47
CA SER A 57 14.05 3.64 -0.42
C SER A 57 14.05 5.12 -0.02
N LEU A 58 13.61 5.96 -0.93
CA LEU A 58 13.33 7.36 -0.67
C LEU A 58 11.99 7.73 -1.30
N TYR A 59 11.04 8.08 -0.46
CA TYR A 59 9.71 8.56 -0.86
C TYR A 59 9.51 10.02 -0.50
N SER A 60 8.57 10.65 -1.18
CA SER A 60 8.00 11.93 -0.76
C SER A 60 6.51 11.96 -1.00
N LEU A 61 5.78 12.42 0.02
CA LEU A 61 4.35 12.66 -0.02
C LEU A 61 4.08 14.16 -0.03
N PHE A 62 3.23 14.60 -0.95
CA PHE A 62 2.73 15.96 -1.06
C PHE A 62 1.22 15.89 -0.89
N GLU A 63 0.71 16.40 0.22
CA GLU A 63 -0.69 16.29 0.56
C GLU A 63 -1.24 17.62 1.02
N GLY A 64 -2.51 17.86 0.76
CA GLY A 64 -3.13 19.09 1.22
C GLY A 64 -4.58 19.26 0.78
N ASN A 65 -5.18 20.30 1.35
CA ASN A 65 -6.52 20.75 1.00
C ASN A 65 -6.41 21.98 0.10
N ILE A 66 -7.13 21.97 -1.02
CA ILE A 66 -7.31 23.12 -1.90
C ILE A 66 -8.47 23.96 -1.38
N THR A 67 -9.53 23.29 -0.91
CA THR A 67 -10.68 23.85 -0.22
C THR A 67 -11.08 22.91 0.92
N ASP A 68 -12.10 23.27 1.70
CA ASP A 68 -12.66 22.39 2.74
C ASP A 68 -13.19 21.04 2.22
N LYS A 69 -13.44 20.93 0.92
CA LYS A 69 -14.03 19.74 0.28
C LYS A 69 -13.13 19.13 -0.80
N LEU A 70 -12.08 19.82 -1.22
CA LEU A 70 -11.20 19.36 -2.28
C LEU A 70 -9.78 19.23 -1.75
N SER A 71 -9.25 18.02 -1.79
CA SER A 71 -7.89 17.68 -1.39
C SER A 71 -7.10 17.06 -2.53
N PHE A 72 -5.80 16.94 -2.34
CA PHE A 72 -4.89 16.23 -3.23
C PHE A 72 -3.89 15.40 -2.44
N SER A 73 -3.44 14.31 -3.04
CA SER A 73 -2.30 13.54 -2.54
C SER A 73 -1.45 13.07 -3.70
N VAL A 74 -0.13 13.20 -3.55
CA VAL A 74 0.88 12.75 -4.53
C VAL A 74 2.00 12.05 -3.77
N CYS A 75 2.30 10.81 -4.13
CA CYS A 75 3.44 10.06 -3.64
C CYS A 75 4.43 9.82 -4.75
N ASN A 76 5.67 10.23 -4.54
CA ASN A 76 6.77 9.94 -5.44
C ASN A 76 7.76 8.98 -4.78
N HIS A 77 8.19 8.02 -5.57
CA HIS A 77 9.17 7.01 -5.24
C HIS A 77 10.48 7.34 -5.98
N TRP A 78 11.43 7.96 -5.29
CA TRP A 78 12.64 8.49 -5.92
C TRP A 78 13.73 7.46 -6.10
N LEU A 79 13.91 6.61 -5.08
CA LEU A 79 14.92 5.55 -5.03
C LEU A 79 14.30 4.30 -4.42
N SER A 80 14.67 3.14 -4.95
CA SER A 80 14.44 1.84 -4.36
C SER A 80 15.55 0.89 -4.78
N THR A 81 15.94 0.01 -3.87
CA THR A 81 16.88 -1.07 -4.14
C THR A 81 16.17 -2.33 -4.64
N GLU A 82 14.85 -2.40 -4.47
CA GLU A 82 14.05 -3.50 -4.99
C GLU A 82 13.86 -3.37 -6.52
N PRO A 83 14.38 -4.30 -7.34
CA PRO A 83 14.27 -4.23 -8.80
C PRO A 83 12.83 -4.09 -9.30
N ARG A 84 11.87 -4.73 -8.63
CA ARG A 84 10.46 -4.67 -8.99
C ARG A 84 9.88 -3.26 -8.94
N TYR A 85 10.37 -2.39 -8.06
CA TYR A 85 9.91 -1.00 -8.02
C TYR A 85 10.54 -0.15 -9.12
N LEU A 86 11.78 -0.44 -9.49
CA LEU A 86 12.47 0.27 -10.57
C LEU A 86 11.82 0.04 -11.94
N TYR A 87 11.26 -1.16 -12.14
CA TYR A 87 10.66 -1.59 -13.40
C TYR A 87 9.14 -1.66 -13.36
N LYS A 88 8.53 -1.40 -12.21
CA LYS A 88 7.08 -1.31 -12.11
C LYS A 88 6.57 -0.17 -12.97
N ASN A 89 5.76 -0.53 -13.90
CA ASN A 89 5.17 0.38 -14.83
C ASN A 89 3.68 0.10 -14.94
N THR A 90 2.92 1.15 -15.00
CA THR A 90 1.49 1.05 -15.15
C THR A 90 1.06 0.85 -16.59
N TRP A 91 1.96 1.03 -17.58
CA TRP A 91 1.55 1.07 -18.98
C TRP A 91 2.56 0.50 -19.96
N ARG A 92 3.82 0.35 -19.56
CA ARG A 92 4.89 -0.23 -20.38
C ARG A 92 5.92 -0.90 -19.48
N ALA A 93 6.32 -2.09 -19.82
CA ALA A 93 7.28 -2.88 -19.06
C ALA A 93 8.69 -2.26 -19.00
N ASP A 94 8.98 -1.27 -19.82
CA ASP A 94 10.27 -0.59 -19.96
C ASP A 94 10.34 0.80 -19.31
N GLU A 95 9.26 1.27 -18.67
CA GLU A 95 9.22 2.57 -18.01
C GLU A 95 9.36 2.45 -16.49
N VAL A 96 10.15 3.34 -15.90
CA VAL A 96 10.30 3.43 -14.44
C VAL A 96 9.11 4.19 -13.83
N ASN A 97 8.48 3.59 -12.84
CA ASN A 97 7.38 4.21 -12.11
C ASN A 97 7.93 5.10 -10.97
N TRP A 98 7.86 6.41 -11.18
CA TRP A 98 8.30 7.41 -10.21
C TRP A 98 7.20 7.96 -9.31
N CYS A 99 5.96 7.72 -9.66
CA CYS A 99 4.80 8.24 -8.98
C CYS A 99 3.88 7.08 -8.65
N ASP A 100 3.79 6.71 -7.37
CA ASP A 100 2.90 5.64 -6.94
C ASP A 100 1.47 6.10 -7.05
N TRP A 101 1.13 7.26 -6.47
CA TRP A 101 -0.19 7.86 -6.69
C TRP A 101 -0.11 9.38 -6.89
N ALA A 102 -1.12 9.89 -7.59
CA ALA A 102 -1.40 11.30 -7.78
C ALA A 102 -2.89 11.48 -8.08
N TYR A 103 -3.65 11.96 -7.11
CA TYR A 103 -5.09 12.10 -7.25
C TYR A 103 -5.62 13.37 -6.59
N LEU A 104 -6.81 13.76 -7.05
CA LEU A 104 -7.67 14.73 -6.42
C LEU A 104 -8.83 13.99 -5.77
N GLU A 105 -9.25 14.46 -4.61
CA GLU A 105 -10.42 13.95 -3.90
C GLU A 105 -11.38 15.09 -3.57
N TYR A 106 -12.64 14.92 -3.93
CA TYR A 106 -13.73 15.84 -3.62
C TYR A 106 -14.75 15.16 -2.71
N ALA A 107 -14.91 15.70 -1.50
CA ALA A 107 -15.76 15.14 -0.45
C ALA A 107 -16.92 16.07 -0.07
N PRO A 108 -18.02 16.13 -0.86
CA PRO A 108 -19.20 16.93 -0.55
C PRO A 108 -20.13 16.16 0.42
N GLY A 109 -19.98 16.39 1.72
CA GLY A 109 -20.79 15.71 2.74
C GLY A 109 -20.45 14.21 2.84
N ASN A 110 -21.45 13.35 2.66
CA ASN A 110 -21.27 11.90 2.78
C ASN A 110 -20.67 11.22 1.53
N PHE A 111 -20.47 11.95 0.45
CA PHE A 111 -19.92 11.41 -0.80
C PHE A 111 -18.44 11.73 -0.92
N ILE A 112 -17.67 10.80 -1.51
CA ILE A 112 -16.25 10.92 -1.78
C ILE A 112 -16.04 10.58 -3.25
N LEU A 113 -15.44 11.49 -4.01
CA LEU A 113 -15.10 11.29 -5.42
C LEU A 113 -13.61 11.48 -5.60
N THR A 114 -12.92 10.45 -6.07
CA THR A 114 -11.47 10.48 -6.30
C THR A 114 -11.17 10.29 -7.78
N ALA A 115 -10.28 11.08 -8.33
CA ALA A 115 -9.85 10.99 -9.73
C ALA A 115 -8.32 11.12 -9.82
N GLY A 116 -7.69 10.26 -10.61
CA GLY A 116 -6.24 10.25 -10.82
C GLY A 116 -5.64 8.86 -10.67
N LYS A 117 -4.32 8.82 -10.49
CA LYS A 117 -3.60 7.59 -10.19
C LYS A 117 -3.76 7.29 -8.69
N GLN A 118 -4.30 6.14 -8.37
CA GLN A 118 -4.69 5.76 -7.02
C GLN A 118 -4.54 4.25 -6.80
N VAL A 119 -4.58 3.81 -5.55
CA VAL A 119 -4.61 2.39 -5.21
C VAL A 119 -5.91 1.78 -5.69
N ILE A 120 -5.84 0.59 -6.29
CA ILE A 120 -7.02 -0.22 -6.54
C ILE A 120 -7.57 -0.69 -5.19
N THR A 121 -8.87 -0.57 -4.99
CA THR A 121 -9.52 -0.96 -3.72
C THR A 121 -9.65 -2.48 -3.61
N PHE A 122 -8.54 -3.15 -3.27
CA PHE A 122 -8.50 -4.61 -3.14
C PHE A 122 -9.12 -5.13 -1.85
N GLY A 123 -9.23 -4.29 -0.83
CA GLY A 123 -9.62 -4.71 0.51
C GLY A 123 -8.54 -5.55 1.19
N GLY A 124 -8.79 -5.89 2.46
CA GLY A 124 -7.80 -6.55 3.30
C GLY A 124 -6.76 -5.59 3.86
N TYR A 125 -6.32 -5.83 5.07
CA TYR A 125 -5.38 -4.96 5.77
C TYR A 125 -3.96 -5.10 5.26
N GLU A 126 -3.59 -6.28 4.75
CA GLU A 126 -2.28 -6.48 4.14
C GLU A 126 -2.10 -5.61 2.89
N LEU A 127 -3.11 -5.56 2.01
CA LEU A 127 -3.03 -4.87 0.72
C LEU A 127 -3.20 -3.34 0.82
N GLU A 128 -3.62 -2.84 1.98
CA GLU A 128 -3.71 -1.39 2.28
C GLU A 128 -2.42 -0.86 2.95
N GLU A 129 -1.46 -1.73 3.29
CA GLU A 129 -0.17 -1.28 3.84
C GLU A 129 0.69 -0.64 2.75
N TYR A 130 1.50 0.34 3.14
CA TYR A 130 2.37 1.06 2.21
C TYR A 130 3.72 0.35 2.04
N ASP A 131 4.19 0.27 0.80
CA ASP A 131 5.46 -0.37 0.43
C ASP A 131 6.66 0.14 1.24
N TYR A 132 6.71 1.45 1.53
CA TYR A 132 7.80 2.04 2.29
C TYR A 132 7.79 1.69 3.77
N ASP A 133 6.67 1.19 4.30
CA ASP A 133 6.51 0.95 5.74
C ASP A 133 6.67 -0.52 6.14
N VAL A 134 6.44 -1.43 5.22
CA VAL A 134 6.43 -2.88 5.47
C VAL A 134 7.80 -3.54 5.38
N HIS A 135 7.89 -4.77 5.88
CA HIS A 135 8.98 -5.70 5.62
C HIS A 135 8.55 -6.67 4.52
N LEU A 136 9.07 -6.47 3.31
CA LEU A 136 8.59 -7.15 2.10
C LEU A 136 8.67 -8.67 2.17
N ASP A 137 9.71 -9.20 2.86
CA ASP A 137 9.88 -10.65 3.03
C ASP A 137 8.81 -11.29 3.94
N MET A 138 8.08 -10.47 4.70
CA MET A 138 6.96 -10.87 5.55
C MET A 138 5.61 -10.75 4.85
N MET A 139 5.57 -10.25 3.60
CA MET A 139 4.35 -10.01 2.84
C MET A 139 4.03 -11.15 1.90
N SER A 140 2.76 -11.26 1.49
CA SER A 140 2.34 -12.25 0.49
C SER A 140 2.96 -12.02 -0.88
N SER A 141 3.01 -13.07 -1.69
CA SER A 141 3.38 -12.94 -3.10
C SER A 141 2.41 -12.03 -3.84
N LEU A 142 1.15 -11.99 -3.43
CA LEU A 142 0.15 -11.09 -4.00
C LEU A 142 0.55 -9.64 -3.75
N PHE A 143 0.82 -9.25 -2.50
CA PHE A 143 1.31 -7.91 -2.16
C PHE A 143 2.56 -7.56 -2.95
N ASN A 144 3.53 -8.46 -2.94
CA ASN A 144 4.85 -8.23 -3.52
C ASN A 144 4.85 -8.08 -5.04
N ASN A 145 3.90 -8.71 -5.75
CA ASN A 145 3.92 -8.78 -7.22
C ASN A 145 2.76 -8.02 -7.88
N PHE A 146 1.86 -7.42 -7.10
CA PHE A 146 0.69 -6.75 -7.68
C PHE A 146 0.93 -5.26 -7.86
N GLN A 147 0.70 -4.75 -9.08
CA GLN A 147 0.78 -3.32 -9.38
C GLN A 147 -0.52 -2.61 -9.00
N CYS A 148 -0.61 -2.20 -7.75
CA CYS A 148 -1.85 -1.67 -7.17
C CYS A 148 -2.17 -0.21 -7.57
N TYR A 149 -1.20 0.58 -8.05
CA TYR A 149 -1.39 2.01 -8.34
C TYR A 149 -1.80 2.23 -9.80
N GLN A 150 -3.06 2.55 -10.05
CA GLN A 150 -3.65 2.66 -11.38
C GLN A 150 -4.43 3.96 -11.59
N MET A 151 -4.50 4.42 -12.86
CA MET A 151 -5.31 5.59 -13.23
C MET A 151 -6.78 5.24 -13.24
N GLY A 152 -7.62 6.09 -12.66
CA GLY A 152 -9.06 5.89 -12.69
C GLY A 152 -9.88 6.82 -11.80
N PHE A 153 -11.07 6.36 -11.49
CA PHE A 153 -12.06 7.08 -10.70
C PHE A 153 -12.61 6.18 -9.60
N LYS A 154 -12.84 6.77 -8.43
CA LYS A 154 -13.52 6.13 -7.29
C LYS A 154 -14.66 7.02 -6.84
N ALA A 155 -15.82 6.43 -6.59
CA ALA A 155 -16.96 7.08 -5.97
C ALA A 155 -17.32 6.30 -4.70
N GLY A 156 -17.44 7.00 -3.59
CA GLY A 156 -17.76 6.43 -2.30
C GLY A 156 -18.90 7.16 -1.61
N TRP A 157 -19.54 6.45 -0.72
CA TRP A 157 -20.46 6.99 0.24
C TRP A 157 -20.07 6.51 1.63
N MET A 158 -20.00 7.46 2.57
CA MET A 158 -19.73 7.19 3.97
C MET A 158 -20.95 7.69 4.76
N ASN A 159 -21.44 6.92 5.72
CA ASN A 159 -22.54 7.41 6.56
C ASN A 159 -22.06 8.57 7.46
N SER A 160 -23.02 9.32 8.02
CA SER A 160 -22.71 10.51 8.84
C SER A 160 -21.98 10.19 10.15
N ALA A 161 -21.96 8.93 10.59
CA ALA A 161 -21.20 8.48 11.74
C ALA A 161 -19.76 8.03 11.36
N GLU A 162 -19.43 8.08 10.07
CA GLU A 162 -18.13 7.67 9.49
C GLU A 162 -17.71 6.23 9.83
N ASN A 163 -18.69 5.39 10.17
CA ASN A 163 -18.43 4.00 10.56
C ASN A 163 -18.85 2.97 9.52
N THR A 164 -19.46 3.39 8.42
CA THR A 164 -19.86 2.49 7.32
C THR A 164 -19.69 3.20 5.99
N GLY A 165 -18.90 2.60 5.10
CA GLY A 165 -18.62 3.11 3.77
C GLY A 165 -18.82 2.07 2.68
N LEU A 166 -19.28 2.54 1.51
CA LEU A 166 -19.38 1.77 0.27
C LEU A 166 -18.67 2.53 -0.84
N PHE A 167 -17.79 1.86 -1.56
CA PHE A 167 -16.98 2.46 -2.61
C PHE A 167 -17.09 1.62 -3.89
N LEU A 168 -17.20 2.32 -5.01
CA LEU A 168 -17.11 1.77 -6.35
C LEU A 168 -15.93 2.43 -7.06
N GLN A 169 -15.13 1.64 -7.74
CA GLN A 169 -13.96 2.14 -8.44
C GLN A 169 -13.85 1.54 -9.84
N ALA A 170 -13.39 2.33 -10.79
CA ALA A 170 -13.01 1.89 -12.13
C ALA A 170 -11.63 2.46 -12.45
N THR A 171 -10.64 1.58 -12.65
CA THR A 171 -9.26 1.95 -12.95
C THR A 171 -8.74 1.17 -14.15
N SER A 172 -7.61 1.61 -14.70
CA SER A 172 -6.83 0.78 -15.62
C SER A 172 -6.45 -0.54 -14.95
N SER A 173 -6.38 -1.61 -15.73
CA SER A 173 -5.89 -2.89 -15.26
C SER A 173 -4.36 -2.88 -15.15
N PRO A 174 -3.78 -3.47 -14.09
CA PRO A 174 -2.33 -3.70 -14.01
C PRO A 174 -1.82 -4.68 -15.09
N TYR A 175 -2.71 -5.39 -15.75
CA TYR A 175 -2.44 -6.31 -16.84
C TYR A 175 -2.68 -5.68 -18.22
N GLY A 176 -3.03 -4.40 -18.30
CA GLY A 176 -3.20 -3.68 -19.56
C GLY A 176 -1.87 -3.20 -20.14
N GLU A 177 -1.74 -3.15 -21.47
CA GLU A 177 -0.56 -2.61 -22.14
C GLU A 177 -0.55 -1.07 -22.16
N LYS A 178 -1.73 -0.46 -22.12
CA LYS A 178 -1.94 0.99 -22.18
C LYS A 178 -3.00 1.41 -21.14
N PRO A 179 -3.02 2.70 -20.76
CA PRO A 179 -4.09 3.22 -19.92
C PRO A 179 -5.45 2.96 -20.55
N PHE A 180 -6.36 2.37 -19.77
CA PHE A 180 -7.75 2.13 -20.13
C PHE A 180 -8.02 1.14 -21.29
N ASP A 181 -7.01 0.42 -21.81
CA ASP A 181 -7.24 -0.68 -22.75
C ASP A 181 -7.85 -1.91 -22.07
N ALA A 182 -7.51 -2.10 -20.81
CA ALA A 182 -8.14 -3.07 -19.93
C ALA A 182 -8.51 -2.38 -18.58
N MET A 183 -9.61 -2.80 -17.99
CA MET A 183 -10.17 -2.14 -16.80
C MET A 183 -10.27 -3.09 -15.61
N VAL A 184 -10.14 -2.50 -14.43
CA VAL A 184 -10.56 -3.09 -13.15
C VAL A 184 -11.81 -2.38 -12.67
N TYR A 185 -12.81 -3.15 -12.28
CA TYR A 185 -13.99 -2.67 -11.58
C TYR A 185 -13.99 -3.24 -10.17
N SER A 186 -14.05 -2.38 -9.17
CA SER A 186 -13.97 -2.74 -7.77
C SER A 186 -15.19 -2.24 -7.01
N ALA A 187 -15.66 -3.06 -6.07
CA ALA A 187 -16.61 -2.67 -5.04
C ALA A 187 -16.00 -2.97 -3.68
N GLN A 188 -16.04 -2.01 -2.75
CA GLN A 188 -15.47 -2.16 -1.42
C GLN A 188 -16.48 -1.73 -0.36
N TYR A 189 -16.52 -2.48 0.71
CA TYR A 189 -17.21 -2.17 1.95
C TYR A 189 -16.21 -1.91 3.06
N GLN A 190 -16.40 -0.82 3.81
CA GLN A 190 -15.66 -0.49 5.01
C GLN A 190 -16.61 -0.40 6.19
N GLY A 191 -16.27 -1.02 7.31
CA GLY A 191 -17.06 -0.99 8.53
C GLY A 191 -16.19 -0.81 9.77
N TYR A 192 -16.58 0.09 10.68
CA TYR A 192 -15.88 0.39 11.93
C TYR A 192 -16.87 0.31 13.09
N TYR A 193 -16.79 -0.78 13.88
CA TYR A 193 -17.78 -1.11 14.91
C TYR A 193 -17.09 -1.31 16.26
N GLY A 194 -16.80 -0.20 16.94
CA GLY A 194 -16.03 -0.21 18.18
C GLY A 194 -14.63 -0.78 17.94
N PRO A 195 -14.23 -1.90 18.57
CA PRO A 195 -12.91 -2.46 18.38
C PRO A 195 -12.76 -3.25 17.06
N VAL A 196 -13.86 -3.48 16.33
CA VAL A 196 -13.85 -4.31 15.11
C VAL A 196 -13.90 -3.43 13.88
N SER A 197 -12.98 -3.68 12.95
CA SER A 197 -12.95 -3.03 11.64
C SER A 197 -12.99 -4.09 10.54
N LEU A 198 -13.76 -3.81 9.48
CA LEU A 198 -13.99 -4.70 8.34
C LEU A 198 -13.61 -3.99 7.05
N LEU A 199 -12.89 -4.67 6.16
CA LEU A 199 -12.48 -4.16 4.87
C LEU A 199 -12.64 -5.23 3.80
N TYR A 200 -13.78 -5.25 3.14
CA TYR A 200 -14.16 -6.28 2.17
C TYR A 200 -14.22 -5.72 0.76
N SER A 201 -13.77 -6.49 -0.21
CA SER A 201 -13.85 -6.08 -1.61
C SER A 201 -14.18 -7.22 -2.55
N ALA A 202 -14.70 -6.85 -3.72
CA ALA A 202 -14.84 -7.71 -4.89
C ALA A 202 -14.33 -6.95 -6.11
N ASN A 203 -13.48 -7.59 -6.91
CA ASN A 203 -12.80 -6.99 -8.03
C ASN A 203 -12.96 -7.87 -9.27
N LEU A 204 -13.28 -7.25 -10.39
CA LEU A 204 -13.27 -7.85 -11.72
C LEU A 204 -12.21 -7.14 -12.56
N MET A 205 -11.19 -7.86 -12.96
CA MET A 205 -10.09 -7.36 -13.76
C MET A 205 -10.06 -8.03 -15.12
N LYS A 206 -9.55 -7.32 -16.12
CA LYS A 206 -9.17 -7.90 -17.41
C LYS A 206 -7.69 -8.22 -17.40
N ASN A 207 -7.34 -9.43 -17.79
CA ASN A 207 -5.98 -9.81 -18.08
C ASN A 207 -5.57 -9.31 -19.50
N TRP A 208 -4.29 -9.29 -19.82
CA TRP A 208 -3.71 -8.89 -21.11
C TRP A 208 -4.20 -9.71 -22.31
N ASP A 209 -4.54 -10.99 -22.10
CA ASP A 209 -5.15 -11.88 -23.09
C ASP A 209 -6.68 -11.67 -23.24
N GLY A 210 -7.26 -10.73 -22.48
CA GLY A 210 -8.68 -10.42 -22.47
C GLY A 210 -9.52 -11.30 -21.56
N GLU A 211 -8.89 -12.25 -20.83
CA GLU A 211 -9.59 -13.09 -19.86
C GLU A 211 -9.94 -12.28 -18.59
N ASN A 212 -10.99 -12.71 -17.92
CA ASN A 212 -11.38 -12.10 -16.66
C ASN A 212 -10.58 -12.72 -15.49
N VAL A 213 -10.20 -11.87 -14.54
CA VAL A 213 -9.66 -12.27 -13.25
C VAL A 213 -10.60 -11.75 -12.18
N PHE A 214 -11.10 -12.66 -11.36
CA PHE A 214 -11.93 -12.35 -10.20
C PHE A 214 -11.07 -12.35 -8.95
N MET A 215 -11.24 -11.34 -8.11
CA MET A 215 -10.57 -11.28 -6.83
C MET A 215 -11.54 -10.77 -5.79
N PHE A 216 -11.63 -11.45 -4.68
CA PHE A 216 -12.33 -10.93 -3.50
C PHE A 216 -11.47 -11.06 -2.27
N THR A 217 -11.63 -10.12 -1.37
CA THR A 217 -10.85 -10.05 -0.13
C THR A 217 -11.77 -9.75 1.05
N LEU A 218 -11.52 -10.44 2.15
CA LEU A 218 -12.19 -10.25 3.43
C LEU A 218 -11.14 -9.90 4.47
N GLY A 219 -11.04 -8.63 4.83
CA GLY A 219 -10.13 -8.12 5.86
C GLY A 219 -10.88 -7.86 7.16
N ASN A 220 -10.39 -8.43 8.25
CA ASN A 220 -10.94 -8.25 9.58
C ASN A 220 -9.85 -7.75 10.52
N GLN A 221 -10.14 -6.74 11.32
CA GLN A 221 -9.24 -6.23 12.34
C GLN A 221 -9.97 -6.11 13.67
N VAL A 222 -9.26 -6.41 14.75
CA VAL A 222 -9.75 -6.22 16.13
C VAL A 222 -8.68 -5.52 16.94
N GLU A 223 -9.07 -4.45 17.64
CA GLU A 223 -8.22 -3.70 18.56
C GLU A 223 -8.55 -4.06 20.00
N LEU A 224 -7.56 -4.55 20.76
CA LEU A 224 -7.69 -5.01 22.14
C LEU A 224 -6.60 -4.39 23.00
N GLY A 225 -6.84 -3.17 23.49
CA GLY A 225 -5.85 -2.40 24.24
C GLY A 225 -4.60 -2.14 23.39
N ASP A 226 -3.46 -2.67 23.81
CA ASP A 226 -2.18 -2.50 23.10
C ASP A 226 -2.03 -3.45 21.90
N TRP A 227 -3.00 -4.31 21.63
CA TRP A 227 -2.98 -5.26 20.53
C TRP A 227 -3.87 -4.84 19.37
N THR A 228 -3.35 -4.99 18.15
CA THR A 228 -4.12 -5.00 16.92
C THR A 228 -3.96 -6.36 16.23
N LEU A 229 -5.06 -7.06 16.04
CA LEU A 229 -5.09 -8.35 15.37
C LEU A 229 -5.78 -8.20 14.02
N GLN A 230 -5.14 -8.68 12.96
CA GLN A 230 -5.68 -8.64 11.60
C GLN A 230 -5.75 -10.05 11.02
N ALA A 231 -6.78 -10.32 10.24
CA ALA A 231 -6.93 -11.55 9.50
C ALA A 231 -7.51 -11.25 8.11
N ASP A 232 -6.76 -11.54 7.09
CA ASP A 232 -7.12 -11.35 5.70
C ASP A 232 -7.28 -12.69 4.99
N PHE A 233 -8.33 -12.80 4.22
CA PHE A 233 -8.55 -13.86 3.26
C PHE A 233 -8.70 -13.24 1.88
N THR A 234 -7.89 -13.66 0.93
CA THR A 234 -7.99 -13.24 -0.47
C THR A 234 -8.08 -14.45 -1.38
N ASN A 235 -8.95 -14.37 -2.36
CA ASN A 235 -9.04 -15.38 -3.42
C ASN A 235 -9.03 -14.68 -4.79
N LYS A 236 -8.02 -15.02 -5.61
CA LYS A 236 -7.80 -14.47 -6.95
C LYS A 236 -7.78 -15.58 -7.97
N VAL A 237 -8.77 -15.65 -8.85
CA VAL A 237 -8.95 -16.73 -9.83
C VAL A 237 -9.23 -16.22 -11.24
N GLY A 238 -8.80 -16.96 -12.25
CA GLY A 238 -9.10 -16.68 -13.66
C GLY A 238 -10.52 -17.10 -14.07
N SER A 239 -11.18 -17.97 -13.32
CA SER A 239 -12.55 -18.40 -13.57
C SER A 239 -13.31 -18.62 -12.27
N PRO A 240 -14.63 -18.32 -12.23
CA PRO A 240 -15.48 -18.58 -11.06
C PRO A 240 -15.49 -20.06 -10.62
N ASP A 241 -15.22 -21.00 -11.51
CA ASP A 241 -15.19 -22.45 -11.21
C ASP A 241 -14.03 -22.82 -10.26
N PHE A 242 -13.01 -21.96 -10.16
CA PHE A 242 -11.83 -22.14 -9.30
C PHE A 242 -11.92 -21.40 -7.98
N ILE A 243 -13.05 -20.73 -7.69
CA ILE A 243 -13.25 -20.05 -6.39
C ILE A 243 -13.02 -21.04 -5.25
N LEU A 244 -12.21 -20.64 -4.26
CA LEU A 244 -11.74 -21.42 -3.11
C LEU A 244 -10.89 -22.66 -3.46
N ARG A 245 -10.57 -22.87 -4.72
CA ARG A 245 -9.76 -24.02 -5.18
C ARG A 245 -8.39 -23.60 -5.71
N ASP A 246 -8.24 -22.35 -6.09
CA ASP A 246 -7.00 -21.80 -6.64
C ASP A 246 -6.85 -20.35 -6.19
N GLY A 247 -5.62 -19.83 -6.18
CA GLY A 247 -5.34 -18.43 -5.87
C GLY A 247 -5.80 -17.98 -4.47
N VAL A 248 -5.68 -18.85 -3.48
CA VAL A 248 -6.07 -18.57 -2.09
C VAL A 248 -4.87 -18.02 -1.33
N THR A 249 -5.07 -16.91 -0.64
CA THR A 249 -4.10 -16.32 0.28
C THR A 249 -4.80 -16.04 1.61
N VAL A 250 -4.22 -16.53 2.70
CA VAL A 250 -4.70 -16.27 4.07
C VAL A 250 -3.54 -15.66 4.84
N PHE A 251 -3.77 -14.50 5.47
CA PHE A 251 -2.78 -13.80 6.26
C PHE A 251 -3.32 -13.40 7.63
N GLY A 252 -2.51 -13.60 8.67
CA GLY A 252 -2.77 -13.11 10.01
C GLY A 252 -1.63 -12.19 10.45
N THR A 253 -1.95 -11.05 11.05
CA THR A 253 -0.99 -10.11 11.62
C THR A 253 -1.39 -9.79 13.05
N ALA A 254 -0.44 -9.85 13.97
CA ALA A 254 -0.59 -9.37 15.33
C ALA A 254 0.42 -8.25 15.57
N LYS A 255 -0.05 -7.06 15.92
CA LYS A 255 0.78 -5.90 16.30
C LYS A 255 0.57 -5.67 17.81
N PHE A 256 1.67 -5.49 18.54
CA PHE A 256 1.67 -5.22 19.99
C PHE A 256 2.47 -3.94 20.27
N ASN A 257 1.80 -2.95 20.83
CA ASN A 257 2.33 -1.63 21.15
C ASN A 257 2.40 -1.42 22.66
N PRO A 258 3.36 -2.02 23.39
CA PRO A 258 3.43 -1.90 24.86
C PRO A 258 3.77 -0.49 25.35
N SER A 259 4.23 0.37 24.46
CA SER A 259 4.56 1.77 24.75
C SER A 259 4.70 2.58 23.46
N ASP A 260 4.81 3.90 23.59
CA ASP A 260 5.09 4.81 22.46
C ASP A 260 6.45 4.53 21.78
N HIS A 261 7.35 3.82 22.45
CA HIS A 261 8.71 3.57 21.98
C HIS A 261 8.88 2.20 21.31
N TRP A 262 7.95 1.28 21.47
CA TRP A 262 8.08 -0.08 20.95
C TRP A 262 6.81 -0.56 20.24
N GLU A 263 7.03 -1.23 19.12
CA GLU A 263 6.03 -2.02 18.45
C GLU A 263 6.62 -3.37 18.06
N PHE A 264 5.90 -4.43 18.32
CA PHE A 264 6.23 -5.78 17.88
C PHE A 264 5.19 -6.28 16.92
N ILE A 265 5.64 -6.91 15.84
CA ILE A 265 4.77 -7.44 14.78
C ILE A 265 5.08 -8.92 14.61
N GLY A 266 4.04 -9.76 14.67
CA GLY A 266 4.07 -11.14 14.23
C GLY A 266 3.17 -11.31 13.03
N ARG A 267 3.62 -12.02 11.99
CA ARG A 267 2.85 -12.27 10.77
C ARG A 267 2.98 -13.71 10.35
N ALA A 268 1.87 -14.31 9.95
CA ALA A 268 1.83 -15.64 9.39
C ALA A 268 0.84 -15.70 8.23
N GLY A 269 1.23 -16.34 7.14
CA GLY A 269 0.41 -16.47 5.96
C GLY A 269 0.57 -17.82 5.26
N PHE A 270 -0.43 -18.14 4.47
CA PHE A 270 -0.43 -19.31 3.60
C PHE A 270 -0.99 -18.92 2.24
N GLU A 271 -0.30 -19.33 1.18
CA GLU A 271 -0.68 -19.11 -0.20
C GLU A 271 -0.79 -20.44 -0.93
N HIS A 272 -1.91 -20.64 -1.64
CA HIS A 272 -2.14 -21.80 -2.48
C HIS A 272 -2.44 -21.40 -3.91
N THR A 273 -1.68 -21.94 -4.87
CA THR A 273 -1.90 -21.74 -6.30
C THR A 273 -1.84 -23.06 -7.03
N HIS A 274 -3.00 -23.57 -7.43
CA HIS A 274 -3.14 -24.88 -8.08
C HIS A 274 -2.36 -24.97 -9.40
N ASN A 275 -2.49 -23.98 -10.26
CA ASN A 275 -1.84 -23.98 -11.57
C ASN A 275 -0.30 -23.99 -11.50
N ALA A 276 0.28 -23.42 -10.45
CA ALA A 276 1.72 -23.48 -10.19
C ALA A 276 2.12 -24.62 -9.27
N ASN A 277 1.15 -25.41 -8.74
CA ASN A 277 1.33 -26.40 -7.68
C ASN A 277 2.18 -25.85 -6.52
N LEU A 278 1.81 -24.62 -6.09
CA LEU A 278 2.57 -23.87 -5.14
C LEU A 278 1.79 -23.72 -3.84
N ASP A 279 2.39 -24.28 -2.79
CA ASP A 279 1.97 -24.08 -1.41
C ASP A 279 3.10 -23.34 -0.69
N ASN A 280 2.84 -22.10 -0.28
CA ASN A 280 3.83 -21.27 0.39
C ASN A 280 3.36 -20.85 1.77
N GLY A 281 4.10 -21.23 2.81
CA GLY A 281 3.95 -20.70 4.16
C GLY A 281 4.90 -19.53 4.35
N ILE A 282 4.41 -18.40 4.88
CA ILE A 282 5.19 -17.21 5.17
C ILE A 282 5.05 -16.92 6.67
N PHE A 283 6.18 -16.72 7.34
CA PHE A 283 6.23 -16.38 8.76
C PHE A 283 7.21 -15.25 8.96
N GLY A 284 6.86 -14.28 9.79
CA GLY A 284 7.73 -13.16 10.08
C GLY A 284 7.47 -12.56 11.44
N VAL A 285 8.54 -11.99 11.99
CA VAL A 285 8.49 -11.19 13.22
C VAL A 285 9.30 -9.92 13.01
N ALA A 286 8.81 -8.80 13.58
CA ALA A 286 9.55 -7.56 13.57
C ALA A 286 9.46 -6.86 14.92
N ALA A 287 10.50 -6.10 15.26
CA ALA A 287 10.55 -5.20 16.40
C ALA A 287 10.92 -3.80 15.88
N HIS A 288 10.10 -2.83 16.17
CA HIS A 288 10.30 -1.42 15.86
C HIS A 288 10.59 -0.65 17.14
N TRP A 289 11.67 0.08 17.13
CA TRP A 289 12.06 0.98 18.19
C TRP A 289 11.96 2.43 17.72
N PHE A 290 11.26 3.26 18.49
CA PHE A 290 11.07 4.69 18.24
C PHE A 290 11.84 5.49 19.31
N PRO A 291 13.11 5.85 19.04
CA PRO A 291 13.99 6.45 20.06
C PRO A 291 13.66 7.90 20.40
N LEU A 292 12.87 8.59 19.56
CA LEU A 292 12.56 10.00 19.78
C LEU A 292 11.50 10.14 20.88
N LYS A 293 11.77 11.01 21.84
CA LYS A 293 10.79 11.36 22.87
C LYS A 293 9.62 12.10 22.22
N ASN A 294 8.41 11.63 22.47
CA ASN A 294 7.16 12.21 21.96
C ASN A 294 7.00 12.18 20.41
N SER A 295 7.70 11.31 19.70
CA SER A 295 7.54 11.16 18.26
C SER A 295 7.93 9.76 17.79
N ARG A 296 7.14 9.20 16.88
CA ARG A 296 7.43 7.95 16.14
C ARG A 296 8.09 8.21 14.78
N ASN A 297 8.55 9.42 14.51
CA ASN A 297 9.10 9.76 13.21
C ASN A 297 10.40 9.01 12.87
N LEU A 298 11.25 8.68 13.85
CA LEU A 298 12.41 7.83 13.65
C LEU A 298 12.09 6.42 14.11
N ARG A 299 12.16 5.46 13.21
CA ARG A 299 12.04 4.04 13.48
C ARG A 299 13.37 3.34 13.22
N ILE A 300 13.87 2.61 14.19
CA ILE A 300 14.90 1.59 14.00
C ILE A 300 14.19 0.26 14.06
N HIS A 301 14.47 -0.64 13.10
CA HIS A 301 13.72 -1.88 13.01
C HIS A 301 14.65 -3.08 12.83
N PHE A 302 14.17 -4.20 13.35
CA PHE A 302 14.72 -5.54 13.21
C PHE A 302 13.60 -6.44 12.76
N ALA A 303 13.81 -7.21 11.71
CA ALA A 303 12.83 -8.19 11.25
C ALA A 303 13.49 -9.48 10.84
N GLY A 304 12.75 -10.58 10.93
CA GLY A 304 13.14 -11.87 10.40
C GLY A 304 11.94 -12.51 9.71
N ALA A 305 12.16 -13.12 8.55
CA ALA A 305 11.14 -13.81 7.80
C ALA A 305 11.61 -15.17 7.31
N HIS A 306 10.64 -16.08 7.16
CA HIS A 306 10.80 -17.39 6.54
C HIS A 306 9.73 -17.58 5.48
N GLN A 307 10.15 -17.97 4.27
CA GLN A 307 9.26 -18.36 3.18
C GLN A 307 9.52 -19.84 2.82
N HIS A 308 8.52 -20.68 3.11
CA HIS A 308 8.67 -22.12 3.05
C HIS A 308 8.98 -22.63 1.63
N TYR A 309 8.22 -22.16 0.63
CA TYR A 309 8.39 -22.59 -0.76
C TYR A 309 9.79 -22.26 -1.31
N LEU A 310 10.25 -21.06 -1.04
CA LEU A 310 11.60 -20.62 -1.46
C LEU A 310 12.70 -21.18 -0.57
N LYS A 311 12.36 -21.81 0.57
CA LYS A 311 13.27 -22.19 1.66
C LYS A 311 14.18 -21.04 2.07
N MET A 312 13.61 -19.83 2.02
CA MET A 312 14.31 -18.59 2.26
C MET A 312 14.11 -18.16 3.71
N ASN A 313 15.22 -17.74 4.32
CA ASN A 313 15.20 -16.98 5.57
C ASN A 313 15.87 -15.64 5.31
N SER A 314 15.29 -14.58 5.81
CA SER A 314 15.87 -13.25 5.77
C SER A 314 15.91 -12.61 7.14
N LEU A 315 16.90 -11.75 7.35
CA LEU A 315 16.98 -10.87 8.50
C LEU A 315 17.09 -9.44 7.96
N THR A 316 16.40 -8.50 8.59
CA THR A 316 16.48 -7.08 8.21
C THR A 316 16.85 -6.27 9.44
N ILE A 317 17.83 -5.38 9.28
CA ILE A 317 18.16 -4.35 10.26
C ILE A 317 18.16 -3.03 9.50
N GLY A 318 17.41 -2.05 9.99
CA GLY A 318 17.33 -0.78 9.27
C GLY A 318 16.82 0.37 10.09
N ALA A 319 16.76 1.52 9.42
CA ALA A 319 16.19 2.74 9.97
C ALA A 319 15.37 3.48 8.93
N MET A 320 14.31 4.11 9.39
CA MET A 320 13.42 4.93 8.58
C MET A 320 13.06 6.22 9.33
N TYR A 321 12.93 7.31 8.60
CA TYR A 321 12.57 8.59 9.19
C TYR A 321 11.45 9.28 8.42
N TYR A 322 10.44 9.79 9.12
CA TYR A 322 9.40 10.66 8.57
C TYR A 322 9.77 12.12 8.80
N LEU A 323 10.35 12.77 7.81
CA LEU A 323 10.64 14.19 7.84
C LEU A 323 9.41 14.99 7.40
N ASN A 324 8.59 15.38 8.35
CA ASN A 324 7.43 16.21 8.11
C ASN A 324 7.84 17.67 8.04
N ILE A 325 7.59 18.30 6.90
CA ILE A 325 7.85 19.71 6.67
C ILE A 325 6.50 20.45 6.67
N PRO A 326 6.03 20.93 7.84
CA PRO A 326 4.76 21.62 7.91
C PRO A 326 4.87 22.97 7.20
N ARG A 327 3.83 23.38 6.51
CA ARG A 327 3.70 24.76 6.03
C ARG A 327 3.59 25.67 7.26
N LYS A 328 4.49 26.63 7.41
CA LYS A 328 4.24 27.77 8.31
C LYS A 328 3.06 28.56 7.75
N ARG A 329 2.01 28.66 8.54
CA ARG A 329 0.89 29.57 8.29
C ARG A 329 1.36 31.01 8.30
#